data_2ffd1933f7b2de2131701e6d17a5550b
#
_entry.id   2ffd1933f7b2de2131701e6d17a5550b
#
_cell.length_a   1.000
_cell.length_b   1.000
_cell.length_c   1.000
_cell.angle_alpha   90.00
_cell.angle_beta   90.00
_cell.angle_gamma   90.00
#
_symmetry.space_group_name_H-M   'P 1'
#
loop_
_entity.id
_entity.type
_entity.pdbx_description
1 polymer ?
#
loop_
_entity_poly.entity_id
_entity_poly.type
_entity_poly.pdbx_seq_one_letter_code
_entity_poly.pdbx_strand_id
1 'polypeptide(L)'
;MKYLSELSNCQLCEHRCGVDCLEGQMGVCRMTVPMIASATLHPAPPQSYTIFTAGCNFKCLNCQNWSISQYPDNRMVVRGMEDAENLAKESIYHLRSHTGQLIRADRIFFSGGEPTIHLPFIEKIVDAARKIDGSVKVNFDTNGFMTEESLRRVLRFTTSITFDIKAYDDEVHRALTGAPVSPVLRNAAYVGKNAKDKLWEYRILVIPHINEADIRPLSNFIVSIDPSLPVCFLAFRPNFVLEQHPGATSNLMDRCVDIAKNEGLTNVYWSGRTGLSGRIAPIAVKIADKYHNVQAANLATYALKAGCGTHPRDCKICKVNQKCLIKRHMPGRST
;
A
#
# COMPACT_ATOMS: atom_id res chain seq x y z
N MET A 1 26.62 -0.38 -8.89
CA MET A 1 25.23 -0.57 -9.35
C MET A 1 24.70 0.73 -9.94
N LYS A 2 25.06 1.00 -11.20
CA LYS A 2 24.74 2.28 -11.89
C LYS A 2 23.23 2.62 -11.97
N TYR A 3 22.36 1.61 -12.05
CA TYR A 3 20.90 1.80 -12.11
C TYR A 3 20.26 2.31 -10.80
N LEU A 4 20.99 2.28 -9.68
CA LEU A 4 20.53 2.82 -8.39
C LEU A 4 21.01 4.27 -8.15
N SER A 5 21.70 4.91 -9.12
CA SER A 5 22.31 6.24 -8.92
C SER A 5 21.31 7.33 -8.48
N GLU A 6 20.03 7.23 -8.86
CA GLU A 6 19.00 8.17 -8.41
C GLU A 6 18.69 8.10 -6.91
N LEU A 7 19.10 7.02 -6.23
CA LEU A 7 18.95 6.89 -4.78
C LEU A 7 19.94 7.75 -3.99
N SER A 8 20.94 8.37 -4.66
CA SER A 8 21.80 9.38 -4.03
C SER A 8 21.07 10.70 -3.74
N ASN A 9 19.90 10.91 -4.35
CA ASN A 9 19.00 12.03 -4.07
C ASN A 9 17.56 11.56 -4.24
N CYS A 10 17.08 10.74 -3.30
CA CYS A 10 15.82 10.01 -3.43
C CYS A 10 14.59 10.91 -3.54
N GLN A 11 13.90 10.84 -4.71
CA GLN A 11 12.69 11.59 -5.06
C GLN A 11 11.56 10.68 -5.57
N LEU A 12 11.60 9.37 -5.27
CA LEU A 12 10.66 8.38 -5.84
C LEU A 12 9.22 8.55 -5.38
N CYS A 13 9.01 8.99 -4.13
CA CYS A 13 7.68 9.22 -3.57
C CYS A 13 7.49 10.66 -3.11
N GLU A 14 6.25 11.05 -2.81
CA GLU A 14 5.91 12.43 -2.47
C GLU A 14 6.42 12.91 -1.12
N HIS A 15 7.08 12.06 -0.35
CA HIS A 15 7.92 12.55 0.74
C HIS A 15 9.12 13.35 0.25
N ARG A 16 9.63 13.06 -0.97
CA ARG A 16 10.75 13.79 -1.59
C ARG A 16 11.86 14.02 -0.58
N CYS A 17 12.34 12.93 0.04
CA CYS A 17 13.27 13.03 1.17
C CYS A 17 14.59 13.70 0.79
N GLY A 18 15.06 13.55 -0.46
CA GLY A 18 16.34 14.09 -0.94
C GLY A 18 17.56 13.52 -0.24
N VAL A 19 17.41 12.36 0.42
CA VAL A 19 18.51 11.70 1.15
C VAL A 19 19.37 10.86 0.19
N ASP A 20 20.64 10.73 0.51
CA ASP A 20 21.54 9.80 -0.14
C ASP A 20 21.44 8.42 0.50
N CYS A 21 20.57 7.57 -0.10
CA CYS A 21 20.38 6.21 0.39
C CYS A 21 21.62 5.34 0.19
N LEU A 22 22.45 5.65 -0.83
CA LEU A 22 23.65 4.86 -1.13
C LEU A 22 24.74 5.07 -0.08
N GLU A 23 24.78 6.26 0.55
CA GLU A 23 25.62 6.58 1.69
C GLU A 23 24.98 6.24 3.05
N GLY A 24 23.91 5.42 3.05
CA GLY A 24 23.25 4.94 4.27
C GLY A 24 22.26 5.91 4.92
N GLN A 25 21.96 7.05 4.29
CA GLN A 25 20.94 7.96 4.79
C GLN A 25 19.54 7.36 4.59
N MET A 26 18.66 7.56 5.55
CA MET A 26 17.30 7.00 5.53
C MET A 26 16.24 8.09 5.49
N GLY A 27 15.35 8.02 4.50
CA GLY A 27 14.13 8.82 4.46
C GLY A 27 13.01 8.23 5.32
N VAL A 28 11.77 8.64 5.05
CA VAL A 28 10.56 8.16 5.77
C VAL A 28 10.37 6.64 5.65
N CYS A 29 10.70 6.05 4.49
CA CYS A 29 10.59 4.61 4.26
C CYS A 29 11.62 3.78 5.06
N ARG A 30 12.71 4.41 5.53
CA ARG A 30 13.84 3.79 6.24
C ARG A 30 14.56 2.71 5.43
N MET A 31 14.58 2.88 4.13
CA MET A 31 15.32 2.03 3.20
C MET A 31 16.57 2.75 2.71
N THR A 32 17.64 2.01 2.55
CA THR A 32 18.90 2.48 1.94
C THR A 32 19.15 1.81 0.60
N VAL A 33 18.87 0.51 0.52
CA VAL A 33 19.01 -0.29 -0.71
C VAL A 33 17.74 -1.09 -0.94
N PRO A 34 17.46 -1.53 -2.18
CA PRO A 34 16.33 -2.40 -2.46
C PRO A 34 16.41 -3.71 -1.69
N MET A 35 15.30 -4.07 -1.03
CA MET A 35 15.20 -5.26 -0.20
C MET A 35 13.95 -6.07 -0.58
N ILE A 36 14.13 -7.36 -0.78
CA ILE A 36 13.05 -8.32 -1.03
C ILE A 36 12.70 -9.04 0.27
N ALA A 37 11.41 -9.06 0.60
CA ALA A 37 10.90 -9.81 1.73
C ALA A 37 10.71 -11.29 1.36
N SER A 38 9.99 -11.54 0.28
CA SER A 38 9.75 -12.90 -0.23
C SER A 38 9.35 -12.86 -1.71
N ALA A 39 9.38 -14.01 -2.35
CA ALA A 39 8.82 -14.20 -3.68
C ALA A 39 8.15 -15.59 -3.74
N THR A 40 6.95 -15.67 -4.33
CA THR A 40 6.18 -16.93 -4.36
C THR A 40 5.06 -16.90 -5.39
N LEU A 41 4.62 -18.07 -5.83
CA LEU A 41 3.38 -18.21 -6.60
C LEU A 41 2.16 -17.88 -5.73
N HIS A 42 1.25 -17.07 -6.26
CA HIS A 42 0.06 -16.59 -5.55
C HIS A 42 -1.21 -16.87 -6.37
N PRO A 43 -2.15 -17.68 -5.83
CA PRO A 43 -3.32 -18.13 -6.58
C PRO A 43 -4.48 -17.11 -6.60
N ALA A 44 -4.46 -16.07 -5.75
CA ALA A 44 -5.51 -15.05 -5.78
C ALA A 44 -5.36 -14.14 -7.01
N PRO A 45 -6.48 -13.66 -7.59
CA PRO A 45 -6.46 -12.77 -8.77
C PRO A 45 -5.79 -11.41 -8.49
N PRO A 46 -4.98 -10.93 -9.45
CA PRO A 46 -4.51 -11.65 -10.63
C PRO A 46 -3.43 -12.69 -10.28
N GLN A 47 -3.63 -13.94 -10.67
CA GLN A 47 -2.72 -15.05 -10.38
C GLN A 47 -1.31 -14.72 -10.89
N SER A 48 -0.31 -14.94 -10.07
CA SER A 48 1.00 -14.36 -10.32
C SER A 48 2.15 -15.11 -9.65
N TYR A 49 3.36 -14.79 -10.08
CA TYR A 49 4.53 -14.90 -9.23
C TYR A 49 4.74 -13.55 -8.55
N THR A 50 4.46 -13.50 -7.24
CA THR A 50 4.47 -12.24 -6.48
C THR A 50 5.80 -12.03 -5.79
N ILE A 51 6.44 -10.89 -6.04
CA ILE A 51 7.63 -10.41 -5.38
C ILE A 51 7.19 -9.37 -4.33
N PHE A 52 7.37 -9.69 -3.05
CA PHE A 52 7.07 -8.81 -1.93
C PHE A 52 8.30 -8.00 -1.56
N THR A 53 8.23 -6.70 -1.75
CA THR A 53 9.30 -5.76 -1.35
C THR A 53 9.19 -5.42 0.14
N ALA A 54 10.33 -5.15 0.78
CA ALA A 54 10.39 -4.69 2.18
C ALA A 54 10.34 -3.16 2.26
N GLY A 55 9.92 -2.64 3.42
CA GLY A 55 9.79 -1.20 3.66
C GLY A 55 8.56 -0.56 3.01
N CYS A 56 8.16 0.62 3.49
CA CYS A 56 7.02 1.36 2.97
C CYS A 56 7.16 2.84 3.29
N ASN A 57 6.72 3.69 2.37
CA ASN A 57 6.60 5.14 2.56
C ASN A 57 5.43 5.54 3.48
N PHE A 58 4.47 4.65 3.74
CA PHE A 58 3.42 4.83 4.74
C PHE A 58 3.72 4.12 6.07
N LYS A 59 3.06 4.60 7.13
CA LYS A 59 3.07 4.04 8.48
C LYS A 59 1.64 3.70 8.91
N CYS A 60 0.98 2.87 8.08
CA CYS A 60 -0.42 2.50 8.29
C CYS A 60 -0.61 1.73 9.60
N LEU A 61 -1.61 2.14 10.40
CA LEU A 61 -1.95 1.51 11.68
C LEU A 61 -2.59 0.12 11.48
N ASN A 62 -3.13 -0.13 10.29
CA ASN A 62 -3.82 -1.36 9.89
C ASN A 62 -2.99 -2.23 8.93
N CYS A 63 -1.67 -2.09 8.91
CA CYS A 63 -0.84 -2.74 7.90
C CYS A 63 -0.86 -4.26 8.04
N GLN A 64 -1.38 -4.99 7.04
CA GLN A 64 -1.35 -6.45 7.02
C GLN A 64 0.08 -6.99 6.84
N ASN A 65 0.89 -6.27 6.09
CA ASN A 65 2.29 -6.61 5.83
C ASN A 65 3.26 -5.91 6.82
N TRP A 66 2.79 -5.59 8.04
CA TRP A 66 3.57 -4.81 9.01
C TRP A 66 4.95 -5.40 9.29
N SER A 67 5.09 -6.72 9.30
CA SER A 67 6.35 -7.41 9.57
C SER A 67 7.46 -7.10 8.56
N ILE A 68 7.10 -6.84 7.31
CA ILE A 68 8.03 -6.50 6.23
C ILE A 68 8.03 -5.00 5.90
N SER A 69 6.89 -4.32 6.07
CA SER A 69 6.74 -2.89 5.76
C SER A 69 7.31 -2.00 6.84
N GLN A 70 7.12 -2.35 8.13
CA GLN A 70 7.55 -1.57 9.26
C GLN A 70 8.90 -2.04 9.83
N TYR A 71 9.30 -3.27 9.54
CA TYR A 71 10.56 -3.90 9.97
C TYR A 71 11.39 -4.39 8.78
N PRO A 72 11.77 -3.51 7.85
CA PRO A 72 12.50 -3.91 6.65
C PRO A 72 13.90 -4.47 6.93
N ASP A 73 14.42 -4.27 8.12
CA ASP A 73 15.70 -4.75 8.64
C ASP A 73 15.60 -6.10 9.40
N ASN A 74 14.38 -6.66 9.53
CA ASN A 74 14.18 -7.93 10.20
C ASN A 74 14.56 -9.12 9.30
N ARG A 75 15.78 -9.61 9.46
CA ARG A 75 16.32 -10.74 8.68
C ARG A 75 15.56 -12.07 8.84
N MET A 76 14.67 -12.18 9.82
CA MET A 76 13.82 -13.38 9.97
C MET A 76 12.65 -13.41 8.95
N VAL A 77 12.27 -12.25 8.42
CA VAL A 77 11.11 -12.11 7.51
C VAL A 77 11.46 -11.40 6.20
N VAL A 78 12.71 -10.98 6.01
CA VAL A 78 13.19 -10.29 4.81
C VAL A 78 14.39 -11.05 4.26
N ARG A 79 14.30 -11.48 2.99
CA ARG A 79 15.39 -12.20 2.29
C ARG A 79 16.64 -11.31 2.14
N GLY A 80 16.46 -10.01 1.96
CA GLY A 80 17.53 -9.06 1.81
C GLY A 80 17.64 -8.48 0.40
N MET A 81 18.80 -7.95 0.08
CA MET A 81 19.13 -7.49 -1.26
C MET A 81 19.37 -8.69 -2.18
N GLU A 82 18.69 -8.70 -3.30
CA GLU A 82 18.76 -9.75 -4.32
C GLU A 82 19.36 -9.22 -5.62
N ASP A 83 19.83 -10.12 -6.46
CA ASP A 83 20.21 -9.79 -7.82
C ASP A 83 19.01 -9.72 -8.74
N ALA A 84 18.87 -8.62 -9.50
CA ALA A 84 17.69 -8.40 -10.34
C ALA A 84 17.55 -9.42 -11.49
N GLU A 85 18.68 -9.91 -12.04
CA GLU A 85 18.66 -10.89 -13.14
C GLU A 85 18.30 -12.27 -12.60
N ASN A 86 18.72 -12.63 -11.39
CA ASN A 86 18.34 -13.88 -10.74
C ASN A 86 16.86 -13.89 -10.37
N LEU A 87 16.32 -12.80 -9.81
CA LEU A 87 14.89 -12.66 -9.54
C LEU A 87 14.04 -12.72 -10.82
N ALA A 88 14.52 -12.16 -11.93
CA ALA A 88 13.85 -12.27 -13.22
C ALA A 88 13.81 -13.73 -13.70
N LYS A 89 14.94 -14.45 -13.63
CA LYS A 89 15.01 -15.88 -14.00
C LYS A 89 14.09 -16.73 -13.12
N GLU A 90 14.15 -16.52 -11.79
CA GLU A 90 13.29 -17.20 -10.81
C GLU A 90 11.81 -16.96 -11.13
N SER A 91 11.43 -15.70 -11.42
CA SER A 91 10.05 -15.36 -11.76
C SER A 91 9.55 -16.09 -13.01
N ILE A 92 10.32 -16.07 -14.11
CA ILE A 92 9.94 -16.75 -15.35
C ILE A 92 9.91 -18.26 -15.15
N TYR A 93 10.87 -18.83 -14.40
CA TYR A 93 10.88 -20.25 -14.08
C TYR A 93 9.58 -20.68 -13.35
N HIS A 94 9.19 -19.95 -12.32
CA HIS A 94 7.99 -20.28 -11.55
C HIS A 94 6.69 -20.08 -12.34
N LEU A 95 6.59 -19.02 -13.16
CA LEU A 95 5.43 -18.82 -14.03
C LEU A 95 5.26 -19.97 -15.05
N ARG A 96 6.36 -20.52 -15.56
CA ARG A 96 6.37 -21.65 -16.50
C ARG A 96 6.31 -23.02 -15.82
N SER A 97 6.46 -23.11 -14.50
CA SER A 97 6.40 -24.35 -13.75
C SER A 97 5.01 -25.00 -13.81
N HIS A 98 4.94 -26.30 -13.55
CA HIS A 98 3.65 -27.00 -13.47
C HIS A 98 2.69 -26.34 -12.47
N THR A 99 3.17 -25.94 -11.29
CA THR A 99 2.35 -25.23 -10.30
C THR A 99 1.88 -23.88 -10.80
N GLY A 100 2.76 -23.10 -11.47
CA GLY A 100 2.39 -21.81 -12.06
C GLY A 100 1.29 -21.95 -13.09
N GLN A 101 1.41 -22.95 -13.97
CA GLN A 101 0.38 -23.26 -14.98
C GLN A 101 -0.92 -23.74 -14.35
N LEU A 102 -0.86 -24.58 -13.31
CA LEU A 102 -2.04 -25.09 -12.60
C LEU A 102 -2.88 -23.96 -12.00
N ILE A 103 -2.23 -22.97 -11.38
CA ILE A 103 -2.93 -21.79 -10.82
C ILE A 103 -3.19 -20.71 -11.86
N ARG A 104 -2.77 -20.90 -13.13
CA ARG A 104 -2.90 -19.94 -14.23
C ARG A 104 -2.17 -18.61 -13.95
N ALA A 105 -1.02 -18.66 -13.27
CA ALA A 105 -0.18 -17.49 -13.05
C ALA A 105 0.39 -17.03 -14.40
N ASP A 106 0.14 -15.75 -14.76
CA ASP A 106 0.51 -15.21 -16.08
C ASP A 106 1.38 -13.95 -16.00
N ARG A 107 1.74 -13.53 -14.77
CA ARG A 107 2.44 -12.26 -14.56
C ARG A 107 3.38 -12.26 -13.36
N ILE A 108 4.37 -11.38 -13.41
CA ILE A 108 5.12 -10.95 -12.24
C ILE A 108 4.29 -9.88 -11.52
N PHE A 109 4.14 -9.99 -10.21
CA PHE A 109 3.34 -9.08 -9.40
C PHE A 109 4.23 -8.46 -8.31
N PHE A 110 4.46 -7.16 -8.39
CA PHE A 110 5.20 -6.43 -7.36
C PHE A 110 4.25 -5.90 -6.30
N SER A 111 4.44 -6.32 -5.05
CA SER A 111 3.65 -5.95 -3.87
C SER A 111 4.57 -5.86 -2.64
N GLY A 112 4.02 -6.00 -1.42
CA GLY A 112 4.80 -6.07 -0.18
C GLY A 112 4.54 -4.92 0.76
N GLY A 113 5.56 -4.08 1.01
CA GLY A 113 5.41 -2.79 1.65
C GLY A 113 4.87 -1.76 0.65
N GLU A 114 5.78 -1.06 -0.02
CA GLU A 114 5.44 -0.21 -1.17
C GLU A 114 6.51 -0.37 -2.25
N PRO A 115 6.18 -0.96 -3.40
CA PRO A 115 7.16 -1.21 -4.45
C PRO A 115 7.79 0.07 -5.04
N THR A 116 7.08 1.19 -5.05
CA THR A 116 7.60 2.47 -5.59
C THR A 116 8.95 2.87 -5.00
N ILE A 117 9.21 2.55 -3.72
CA ILE A 117 10.48 2.92 -3.08
C ILE A 117 11.68 2.11 -3.61
N HIS A 118 11.42 1.11 -4.45
CA HIS A 118 12.41 0.26 -5.10
C HIS A 118 12.37 0.36 -6.63
N LEU A 119 11.75 1.40 -7.18
CA LEU A 119 11.43 1.52 -8.61
C LEU A 119 12.61 1.24 -9.55
N PRO A 120 13.84 1.80 -9.36
CA PRO A 120 14.95 1.50 -10.26
C PRO A 120 15.35 0.03 -10.30
N PHE A 121 15.22 -0.65 -9.17
CA PHE A 121 15.49 -2.07 -9.05
C PHE A 121 14.42 -2.92 -9.74
N ILE A 122 13.15 -2.53 -9.59
CA ILE A 122 12.02 -3.19 -10.24
C ILE A 122 12.11 -3.05 -11.76
N GLU A 123 12.44 -1.87 -12.28
CA GLU A 123 12.68 -1.66 -13.71
C GLU A 123 13.77 -2.61 -14.23
N LYS A 124 14.86 -2.78 -13.48
CA LYS A 124 15.93 -3.70 -13.85
C LYS A 124 15.47 -5.17 -13.86
N ILE A 125 14.61 -5.60 -12.91
CA ILE A 125 14.01 -6.94 -12.90
C ILE A 125 13.14 -7.13 -14.14
N VAL A 126 12.27 -6.16 -14.44
CA VAL A 126 11.35 -6.25 -15.59
C VAL A 126 12.12 -6.29 -16.92
N ASP A 127 13.15 -5.46 -17.07
CA ASP A 127 14.00 -5.48 -18.27
C ASP A 127 14.70 -6.83 -18.46
N ALA A 128 15.19 -7.41 -17.36
CA ALA A 128 15.81 -8.73 -17.39
C ALA A 128 14.79 -9.84 -17.72
N ALA A 129 13.59 -9.79 -17.12
CA ALA A 129 12.53 -10.75 -17.37
C ALA A 129 12.06 -10.69 -18.85
N ARG A 130 11.92 -9.50 -19.43
CA ARG A 130 11.53 -9.31 -20.84
C ARG A 130 12.58 -9.79 -21.85
N LYS A 131 13.85 -9.82 -21.47
CA LYS A 131 14.89 -10.46 -22.29
C LYS A 131 14.74 -11.98 -22.36
N ILE A 132 14.16 -12.60 -21.31
CA ILE A 132 13.89 -14.04 -21.25
C ILE A 132 12.53 -14.37 -21.87
N ASP A 133 11.53 -13.50 -21.62
CA ASP A 133 10.17 -13.63 -22.13
C ASP A 133 9.58 -12.25 -22.42
N GLY A 134 9.61 -11.85 -23.70
CA GLY A 134 9.11 -10.54 -24.13
C GLY A 134 7.61 -10.34 -23.91
N SER A 135 6.85 -11.41 -23.66
CA SER A 135 5.41 -11.39 -23.44
C SER A 135 5.01 -11.31 -21.97
N VAL A 136 5.99 -11.33 -21.02
CA VAL A 136 5.71 -11.34 -19.58
C VAL A 136 4.88 -10.13 -19.16
N LYS A 137 3.75 -10.42 -18.53
CA LYS A 137 2.90 -9.39 -17.95
C LYS A 137 3.45 -8.96 -16.59
N VAL A 138 3.19 -7.71 -16.22
CA VAL A 138 3.64 -7.13 -14.95
C VAL A 138 2.48 -6.42 -14.27
N ASN A 139 2.18 -6.78 -13.03
CA ASN A 139 1.27 -6.01 -12.16
C ASN A 139 2.06 -5.26 -11.08
N PHE A 140 1.60 -4.07 -10.75
CA PHE A 140 2.18 -3.21 -9.73
C PHE A 140 1.09 -2.85 -8.70
N ASP A 141 1.26 -3.28 -7.46
CA ASP A 141 0.36 -3.04 -6.33
C ASP A 141 0.90 -1.86 -5.52
N THR A 142 0.17 -0.76 -5.44
CA THR A 142 0.69 0.49 -4.87
C THR A 142 -0.31 1.25 -4.03
N ASN A 143 0.19 1.95 -3.01
CA ASN A 143 -0.58 2.92 -2.25
C ASN A 143 -0.74 4.29 -2.96
N GLY A 144 -0.18 4.42 -4.16
CA GLY A 144 -0.30 5.60 -5.00
C GLY A 144 0.46 6.86 -4.54
N PHE A 145 1.21 6.82 -3.45
CA PHE A 145 1.94 7.97 -2.92
C PHE A 145 3.32 8.16 -3.59
N MET A 146 3.36 8.00 -4.88
CA MET A 146 4.54 8.21 -5.72
C MET A 146 4.52 9.58 -6.39
N THR A 147 5.69 10.07 -6.83
CA THR A 147 5.77 11.28 -7.66
C THR A 147 5.14 11.02 -9.03
N GLU A 148 4.74 12.07 -9.73
CA GLU A 148 4.21 11.95 -11.10
C GLU A 148 5.23 11.31 -12.06
N GLU A 149 6.51 11.62 -11.89
CA GLU A 149 7.57 11.00 -12.67
C GLU A 149 7.63 9.49 -12.42
N SER A 150 7.64 9.06 -11.15
CA SER A 150 7.60 7.66 -10.79
C SER A 150 6.35 6.96 -11.33
N LEU A 151 5.18 7.62 -11.28
CA LEU A 151 3.95 7.06 -11.87
C LEU A 151 4.08 6.83 -13.37
N ARG A 152 4.61 7.81 -14.12
CA ARG A 152 4.85 7.65 -15.57
C ARG A 152 5.81 6.49 -15.86
N ARG A 153 6.84 6.30 -15.03
CA ARG A 153 7.77 5.16 -15.15
C ARG A 153 7.06 3.83 -14.91
N VAL A 154 6.28 3.72 -13.83
CA VAL A 154 5.47 2.53 -13.52
C VAL A 154 4.54 2.19 -14.69
N LEU A 155 3.85 3.19 -15.23
CA LEU A 155 2.93 3.00 -16.36
C LEU A 155 3.63 2.52 -17.65
N ARG A 156 4.92 2.81 -17.86
CA ARG A 156 5.65 2.35 -19.04
C ARG A 156 5.89 0.84 -19.07
N PHE A 157 6.14 0.24 -17.91
CA PHE A 157 6.49 -1.18 -17.88
C PHE A 157 5.34 -2.10 -17.39
N THR A 158 4.32 -1.58 -16.73
CA THR A 158 3.20 -2.39 -16.22
C THR A 158 2.19 -2.72 -17.31
N THR A 159 1.61 -3.91 -17.21
CA THR A 159 0.41 -4.32 -17.96
C THR A 159 -0.85 -4.13 -17.13
N SER A 160 -0.73 -4.12 -15.80
CA SER A 160 -1.83 -3.81 -14.90
C SER A 160 -1.34 -3.15 -13.61
N ILE A 161 -2.22 -2.39 -12.95
CA ILE A 161 -1.99 -1.72 -11.67
C ILE A 161 -3.15 -2.03 -10.74
N THR A 162 -2.84 -2.47 -9.53
CA THR A 162 -3.75 -2.46 -8.38
C THR A 162 -3.45 -1.23 -7.55
N PHE A 163 -4.42 -0.37 -7.33
CA PHE A 163 -4.21 0.94 -6.75
C PHE A 163 -5.01 1.12 -5.46
N ASP A 164 -4.32 1.18 -4.32
CA ASP A 164 -4.92 1.32 -3.01
C ASP A 164 -5.22 2.78 -2.63
N ILE A 165 -6.48 3.10 -2.31
CA ILE A 165 -6.89 4.38 -1.72
C ILE A 165 -7.32 4.12 -0.27
N LYS A 166 -6.58 4.69 0.70
CA LYS A 166 -6.77 4.34 2.12
C LYS A 166 -7.85 5.14 2.82
N ALA A 167 -8.08 6.39 2.41
CA ALA A 167 -9.14 7.27 2.87
C ALA A 167 -9.30 8.42 1.85
N TYR A 168 -10.43 9.15 1.91
CA TYR A 168 -10.66 10.37 1.13
C TYR A 168 -10.37 11.62 1.96
N ASP A 169 -10.81 11.64 3.22
CA ASP A 169 -10.55 12.71 4.16
C ASP A 169 -9.06 12.77 4.52
N ASP A 170 -8.44 13.96 4.44
CA ASP A 170 -7.00 14.14 4.67
C ASP A 170 -6.61 13.91 6.12
N GLU A 171 -7.44 14.29 7.11
CA GLU A 171 -7.15 14.02 8.52
C GLU A 171 -7.20 12.51 8.81
N VAL A 172 -8.20 11.81 8.28
CA VAL A 172 -8.30 10.35 8.40
C VAL A 172 -7.10 9.68 7.72
N HIS A 173 -6.77 10.11 6.50
CA HIS A 173 -5.64 9.55 5.75
C HIS A 173 -4.32 9.76 6.50
N ARG A 174 -4.05 10.98 7.01
CA ARG A 174 -2.85 11.27 7.82
C ARG A 174 -2.84 10.47 9.12
N ALA A 175 -3.95 10.45 9.84
CA ALA A 175 -4.06 9.70 11.08
C ALA A 175 -3.85 8.19 10.85
N LEU A 176 -4.29 7.65 9.73
CA LEU A 176 -4.13 6.24 9.36
C LEU A 176 -2.73 5.91 8.85
N THR A 177 -2.19 6.72 7.92
CA THR A 177 -0.99 6.39 7.13
C THR A 177 0.26 7.19 7.51
N GLY A 178 0.10 8.38 8.10
CA GLY A 178 1.18 9.34 8.38
C GLY A 178 1.56 10.21 7.18
N ALA A 179 0.71 10.30 6.14
CA ALA A 179 0.95 11.09 4.93
C ALA A 179 -0.35 11.74 4.40
N PRO A 180 -0.28 12.84 3.63
CA PRO A 180 -1.45 13.47 3.04
C PRO A 180 -2.08 12.64 1.93
N VAL A 181 -3.39 12.81 1.69
CA VAL A 181 -4.13 12.07 0.66
C VAL A 181 -3.99 12.68 -0.74
N SER A 182 -3.76 13.98 -0.86
CA SER A 182 -3.83 14.70 -2.13
C SER A 182 -2.95 14.10 -3.26
N PRO A 183 -1.70 13.64 -3.02
CA PRO A 183 -0.92 12.98 -4.08
C PRO A 183 -1.53 11.66 -4.53
N VAL A 184 -2.16 10.91 -3.62
CA VAL A 184 -2.81 9.63 -3.93
C VAL A 184 -4.00 9.87 -4.85
N LEU A 185 -4.88 10.82 -4.51
CA LEU A 185 -6.05 11.15 -5.33
C LEU A 185 -5.65 11.72 -6.70
N ARG A 186 -4.62 12.58 -6.75
CA ARG A 186 -4.06 13.08 -8.02
C ARG A 186 -3.61 11.91 -8.91
N ASN A 187 -2.85 10.98 -8.37
CA ASN A 187 -2.32 9.84 -9.11
C ASN A 187 -3.42 8.85 -9.50
N ALA A 188 -4.42 8.63 -8.63
CA ALA A 188 -5.60 7.84 -8.97
C ALA A 188 -6.35 8.47 -10.15
N ALA A 189 -6.63 9.78 -10.11
CA ALA A 189 -7.27 10.49 -11.22
C ALA A 189 -6.46 10.38 -12.52
N TYR A 190 -5.13 10.46 -12.44
CA TYR A 190 -4.28 10.30 -13.62
C TYR A 190 -4.40 8.91 -14.23
N VAL A 191 -4.33 7.85 -13.40
CA VAL A 191 -4.46 6.45 -13.86
C VAL A 191 -5.83 6.21 -14.49
N GLY A 192 -6.92 6.64 -13.83
CA GLY A 192 -8.27 6.45 -14.34
C GLY A 192 -8.53 7.16 -15.67
N LYS A 193 -7.94 8.35 -15.89
CA LYS A 193 -8.10 9.14 -17.11
C LYS A 193 -7.18 8.70 -18.24
N ASN A 194 -5.94 8.31 -17.95
CA ASN A 194 -4.89 8.16 -18.97
C ASN A 194 -4.37 6.74 -19.12
N ALA A 195 -4.74 5.81 -18.24
CA ALA A 195 -4.26 4.43 -18.23
C ALA A 195 -5.34 3.46 -17.71
N LYS A 196 -6.61 3.73 -18.03
CA LYS A 196 -7.77 2.91 -17.63
C LYS A 196 -7.62 1.45 -18.04
N ASP A 197 -7.07 1.19 -19.20
CA ASP A 197 -6.78 -0.14 -19.75
C ASP A 197 -5.78 -0.94 -18.89
N LYS A 198 -4.98 -0.24 -18.07
CA LYS A 198 -4.03 -0.85 -17.14
C LYS A 198 -4.56 -0.94 -15.71
N LEU A 199 -5.68 -0.30 -15.37
CA LEU A 199 -6.23 -0.36 -14.03
C LEU A 199 -6.89 -1.73 -13.79
N TRP A 200 -6.26 -2.56 -12.94
CA TRP A 200 -6.90 -3.80 -12.48
C TRP A 200 -8.08 -3.47 -11.56
N GLU A 201 -7.84 -2.68 -10.53
CA GLU A 201 -8.88 -2.16 -9.64
C GLU A 201 -8.35 -0.99 -8.79
N TYR A 202 -9.22 -0.07 -8.40
CA TYR A 202 -9.06 0.71 -7.20
C TYR A 202 -9.47 -0.14 -6.01
N ARG A 203 -8.57 -0.29 -5.05
CA ARG A 203 -8.81 -1.06 -3.84
C ARG A 203 -9.00 -0.13 -2.65
N ILE A 204 -10.12 -0.24 -1.96
CA ILE A 204 -10.48 0.60 -0.81
C ILE A 204 -10.73 -0.32 0.38
N LEU A 205 -9.83 -0.30 1.36
CA LEU A 205 -10.04 -1.04 2.60
C LEU A 205 -11.09 -0.34 3.44
N VAL A 206 -12.18 -1.04 3.78
CA VAL A 206 -13.27 -0.52 4.61
C VAL A 206 -13.01 -0.88 6.08
N ILE A 207 -12.67 0.12 6.89
CA ILE A 207 -12.42 -0.02 8.33
C ILE A 207 -13.64 0.51 9.07
N PRO A 208 -14.42 -0.34 9.79
CA PRO A 208 -15.62 0.06 10.50
C PRO A 208 -15.38 1.28 11.40
N HIS A 209 -16.32 2.23 11.39
CA HIS A 209 -16.30 3.46 12.19
C HIS A 209 -15.07 4.38 11.95
N ILE A 210 -14.26 4.12 10.92
CA ILE A 210 -13.10 4.93 10.57
C ILE A 210 -13.31 5.62 9.21
N ASN A 211 -13.35 4.86 8.12
CA ASN A 211 -13.49 5.42 6.77
C ASN A 211 -14.82 5.08 6.08
N GLU A 212 -15.81 4.65 6.83
CA GLU A 212 -17.16 4.41 6.29
C GLU A 212 -17.76 5.69 5.68
N ALA A 213 -17.52 6.84 6.30
CA ALA A 213 -17.99 8.13 5.80
C ALA A 213 -17.31 8.52 4.47
N ASP A 214 -16.13 8.00 4.20
CA ASP A 214 -15.37 8.27 2.98
C ASP A 214 -15.91 7.53 1.74
N ILE A 215 -16.75 6.50 1.92
CA ILE A 215 -17.23 5.67 0.80
C ILE A 215 -17.99 6.51 -0.22
N ARG A 216 -18.90 7.39 0.22
CA ARG A 216 -19.66 8.28 -0.66
C ARG A 216 -18.75 9.26 -1.41
N PRO A 217 -17.91 10.09 -0.76
CA PRO A 217 -17.03 11.01 -1.46
C PRO A 217 -15.98 10.32 -2.33
N LEU A 218 -15.47 9.12 -1.94
CA LEU A 218 -14.62 8.32 -2.82
C LEU A 218 -15.35 7.84 -4.06
N SER A 219 -16.58 7.36 -3.91
CA SER A 219 -17.41 6.94 -5.04
C SER A 219 -17.67 8.09 -6.01
N ASN A 220 -18.04 9.27 -5.50
CA ASN A 220 -18.23 10.47 -6.29
C ASN A 220 -16.94 10.92 -7.01
N PHE A 221 -15.80 10.83 -6.31
CA PHE A 221 -14.50 11.10 -6.90
C PHE A 221 -14.22 10.17 -8.09
N ILE A 222 -14.43 8.85 -7.94
CA ILE A 222 -14.18 7.87 -9.00
C ILE A 222 -15.17 8.06 -10.16
N VAL A 223 -16.45 8.26 -9.86
CA VAL A 223 -17.49 8.55 -10.87
C VAL A 223 -17.13 9.81 -11.68
N SER A 224 -16.58 10.84 -11.05
CA SER A 224 -16.15 12.07 -11.76
C SER A 224 -15.00 11.82 -12.75
N ILE A 225 -14.29 10.71 -12.60
CA ILE A 225 -13.24 10.27 -13.53
C ILE A 225 -13.86 9.43 -14.65
N ASP A 226 -14.48 8.31 -14.29
CA ASP A 226 -15.24 7.41 -15.17
C ASP A 226 -16.05 6.40 -14.31
N PRO A 227 -17.38 6.35 -14.45
CA PRO A 227 -18.23 5.47 -13.64
C PRO A 227 -18.00 3.97 -13.86
N SER A 228 -17.30 3.57 -14.91
CA SER A 228 -17.02 2.16 -15.24
C SER A 228 -15.68 1.64 -14.70
N LEU A 229 -14.91 2.48 -13.99
CA LEU A 229 -13.64 2.05 -13.40
C LEU A 229 -13.87 0.95 -12.36
N PRO A 230 -13.02 -0.09 -12.34
CA PRO A 230 -13.17 -1.20 -11.41
C PRO A 230 -12.83 -0.77 -9.98
N VAL A 231 -13.74 -1.02 -9.03
CA VAL A 231 -13.58 -0.70 -7.61
C VAL A 231 -13.84 -1.94 -6.76
N CYS A 232 -12.88 -2.30 -5.92
CA CYS A 232 -13.01 -3.35 -4.93
C CYS A 232 -12.99 -2.76 -3.52
N PHE A 233 -14.09 -2.87 -2.78
CA PHE A 233 -14.08 -2.66 -1.34
C PHE A 233 -13.53 -3.91 -0.64
N LEU A 234 -12.44 -3.75 0.11
CA LEU A 234 -11.83 -4.85 0.85
C LEU A 234 -12.26 -4.81 2.31
N ALA A 235 -12.81 -5.91 2.81
CA ALA A 235 -13.24 -6.02 4.20
C ALA A 235 -12.04 -5.98 5.15
N PHE A 236 -12.06 -5.04 6.10
CA PHE A 236 -11.00 -4.91 7.10
C PHE A 236 -10.96 -6.11 8.04
N ARG A 237 -9.77 -6.63 8.26
CA ARG A 237 -9.45 -7.61 9.30
C ARG A 237 -8.58 -6.94 10.37
N PRO A 238 -8.94 -7.08 11.67
CA PRO A 238 -8.12 -6.59 12.78
C PRO A 238 -6.66 -7.01 12.63
N ASN A 239 -5.76 -6.03 12.70
CA ASN A 239 -4.35 -6.29 12.43
C ASN A 239 -3.45 -5.15 12.92
N PHE A 240 -2.20 -5.47 13.24
CA PHE A 240 -1.15 -4.56 13.68
C PHE A 240 -1.62 -3.68 14.84
N VAL A 241 -1.52 -2.34 14.73
CA VAL A 241 -1.97 -1.41 15.78
C VAL A 241 -3.50 -1.45 15.97
N LEU A 242 -4.24 -1.83 14.94
CA LEU A 242 -5.71 -1.99 14.99
C LEU A 242 -6.16 -3.44 15.23
N GLU A 243 -5.32 -4.29 15.86
CA GLU A 243 -5.64 -5.70 16.10
C GLU A 243 -6.88 -5.92 16.99
N GLN A 244 -7.23 -4.95 17.84
CA GLN A 244 -8.41 -5.01 18.71
C GLN A 244 -9.63 -4.28 18.13
N HIS A 245 -9.47 -3.59 16.99
CA HIS A 245 -10.57 -2.88 16.34
C HIS A 245 -11.53 -3.87 15.70
N PRO A 246 -12.87 -3.63 15.66
CA PRO A 246 -13.80 -4.56 15.03
C PRO A 246 -13.52 -4.72 13.53
N GLY A 247 -13.63 -5.94 13.03
CA GLY A 247 -13.57 -6.24 11.62
C GLY A 247 -14.82 -5.81 10.87
N ALA A 248 -14.73 -5.66 9.55
CA ALA A 248 -15.89 -5.35 8.72
C ALA A 248 -16.90 -6.50 8.75
N THR A 249 -18.20 -6.16 8.71
CA THR A 249 -19.31 -7.12 8.58
C THR A 249 -19.77 -7.20 7.13
N SER A 250 -20.38 -8.32 6.73
CA SER A 250 -20.97 -8.45 5.38
C SER A 250 -22.00 -7.35 5.11
N ASN A 251 -22.88 -7.06 6.09
CA ASN A 251 -23.89 -6.00 5.96
C ASN A 251 -23.26 -4.61 5.73
N LEU A 252 -22.11 -4.31 6.35
CA LEU A 252 -21.39 -3.07 6.09
C LEU A 252 -20.84 -3.06 4.66
N MET A 253 -20.24 -4.15 4.22
CA MET A 253 -19.66 -4.25 2.88
C MET A 253 -20.74 -4.15 1.80
N ASP A 254 -21.90 -4.80 1.99
CA ASP A 254 -23.04 -4.68 1.08
C ASP A 254 -23.53 -3.22 1.00
N ARG A 255 -23.71 -2.55 2.15
CA ARG A 255 -24.07 -1.12 2.17
C ARG A 255 -23.05 -0.23 1.44
N CYS A 256 -21.74 -0.52 1.55
CA CYS A 256 -20.71 0.25 0.83
C CYS A 256 -20.88 0.11 -0.69
N VAL A 257 -21.17 -1.11 -1.17
CA VAL A 257 -21.44 -1.35 -2.60
C VAL A 257 -22.71 -0.63 -3.05
N ASP A 258 -23.79 -0.67 -2.24
CA ASP A 258 -25.05 0.01 -2.54
C ASP A 258 -24.85 1.53 -2.60
N ILE A 259 -24.11 2.12 -1.66
CA ILE A 259 -23.76 3.53 -1.69
C ILE A 259 -23.04 3.86 -2.99
N ALA A 260 -22.00 3.09 -3.34
CA ALA A 260 -21.20 3.35 -4.53
C ALA A 260 -22.01 3.23 -5.83
N LYS A 261 -22.91 2.25 -5.93
CA LYS A 261 -23.84 2.09 -7.06
C LYS A 261 -24.83 3.26 -7.14
N ASN A 262 -25.37 3.71 -6.01
CA ASN A 262 -26.28 4.86 -5.96
C ASN A 262 -25.61 6.18 -6.36
N GLU A 263 -24.29 6.31 -6.14
CA GLU A 263 -23.49 7.44 -6.66
C GLU A 263 -23.15 7.30 -8.14
N GLY A 264 -23.40 6.15 -8.78
CA GLY A 264 -23.25 5.93 -10.21
C GLY A 264 -22.12 4.98 -10.63
N LEU A 265 -21.39 4.34 -9.70
CA LEU A 265 -20.40 3.33 -10.07
C LEU A 265 -21.08 2.08 -10.64
N THR A 266 -20.63 1.63 -11.82
CA THR A 266 -21.21 0.48 -12.51
C THR A 266 -20.40 -0.81 -12.34
N ASN A 267 -19.12 -0.70 -11.93
CA ASN A 267 -18.20 -1.83 -11.78
C ASN A 267 -17.62 -1.84 -10.35
N VAL A 268 -18.46 -2.19 -9.37
CA VAL A 268 -18.08 -2.19 -7.96
C VAL A 268 -18.52 -3.49 -7.28
N TYR A 269 -17.63 -4.03 -6.46
CA TYR A 269 -17.85 -5.25 -5.67
C TYR A 269 -17.03 -5.18 -4.37
N TRP A 270 -17.25 -6.14 -3.48
CA TRP A 270 -16.43 -6.29 -2.29
C TRP A 270 -15.82 -7.68 -2.16
N SER A 271 -14.74 -7.79 -1.40
CA SER A 271 -13.99 -9.01 -1.14
C SER A 271 -13.45 -9.02 0.27
N GLY A 272 -12.97 -10.18 0.72
CA GLY A 272 -12.31 -10.36 2.00
C GLY A 272 -13.16 -11.12 3.02
N ARG A 273 -12.56 -11.39 4.20
CA ARG A 273 -13.20 -12.12 5.29
C ARG A 273 -13.87 -11.15 6.25
N THR A 274 -15.10 -11.44 6.64
CA THR A 274 -15.93 -10.63 7.55
C THR A 274 -16.16 -11.31 8.90
N GLY A 275 -16.87 -10.63 9.82
CA GLY A 275 -17.39 -11.21 11.05
C GLY A 275 -16.37 -11.34 12.19
N LEU A 276 -15.31 -10.57 12.19
CA LEU A 276 -14.33 -10.55 13.28
C LEU A 276 -14.75 -9.55 14.36
N SER A 277 -14.91 -10.02 15.59
CA SER A 277 -15.25 -9.17 16.74
C SER A 277 -14.08 -8.26 17.14
N GLY A 278 -14.40 -7.16 17.79
CA GLY A 278 -13.42 -6.22 18.31
C GLY A 278 -14.09 -5.12 19.13
N ARG A 279 -13.29 -4.17 19.61
CA ARG A 279 -13.74 -3.04 20.42
C ARG A 279 -13.12 -1.75 19.93
N ILE A 280 -13.94 -0.72 19.73
CA ILE A 280 -13.46 0.62 19.40
C ILE A 280 -12.83 1.22 20.65
N ALA A 281 -11.60 1.71 20.52
CA ALA A 281 -10.94 2.40 21.61
C ALA A 281 -11.61 3.78 21.85
N PRO A 282 -11.95 4.14 23.10
CA PRO A 282 -12.43 5.48 23.39
C PRO A 282 -11.33 6.52 23.10
N ILE A 283 -11.75 7.68 22.59
CA ILE A 283 -10.83 8.76 22.22
C ILE A 283 -10.11 9.25 23.48
N ALA A 284 -8.78 9.29 23.45
CA ALA A 284 -7.97 9.79 24.53
C ALA A 284 -8.16 11.31 24.66
N VAL A 285 -8.36 11.81 25.90
CA VAL A 285 -8.59 13.24 26.19
C VAL A 285 -7.53 14.14 25.54
N LYS A 286 -6.25 13.77 25.62
CA LYS A 286 -5.14 14.54 25.02
C LYS A 286 -5.11 14.54 23.49
N ILE A 287 -6.01 13.84 22.83
CA ILE A 287 -6.14 13.75 21.36
C ILE A 287 -7.40 14.47 20.89
N ALA A 288 -8.46 14.51 21.71
CA ALA A 288 -9.78 14.99 21.32
C ALA A 288 -9.76 16.37 20.62
N ASP A 289 -8.98 17.31 21.14
CA ASP A 289 -8.93 18.69 20.63
C ASP A 289 -7.93 18.89 19.48
N LYS A 290 -7.22 17.85 19.05
CA LYS A 290 -6.19 17.96 18.01
C LYS A 290 -6.68 17.65 16.60
N TYR A 291 -7.87 17.13 16.47
CA TYR A 291 -8.49 16.73 15.23
C TYR A 291 -9.92 17.23 15.14
N HIS A 292 -10.33 17.70 13.96
CA HIS A 292 -11.71 18.10 13.68
C HIS A 292 -12.56 16.87 13.34
N ASN A 293 -11.94 15.87 12.72
CA ASN A 293 -12.59 14.62 12.34
C ASN A 293 -12.48 13.58 13.47
N VAL A 294 -13.63 13.13 14.01
CA VAL A 294 -13.70 12.19 15.12
C VAL A 294 -13.07 10.83 14.79
N GLN A 295 -13.13 10.40 13.55
CA GLN A 295 -12.52 9.16 13.06
C GLN A 295 -10.99 9.28 13.07
N ALA A 296 -10.46 10.42 12.65
CA ALA A 296 -9.04 10.73 12.74
C ALA A 296 -8.55 10.79 14.21
N ALA A 297 -9.34 11.38 15.11
CA ALA A 297 -9.05 11.40 16.55
C ALA A 297 -9.02 9.98 17.15
N ASN A 298 -9.93 9.10 16.72
CA ASN A 298 -9.94 7.69 17.12
C ASN A 298 -8.67 6.97 16.65
N LEU A 299 -8.29 7.12 15.38
CA LEU A 299 -7.03 6.56 14.84
C LEU A 299 -5.81 7.09 15.57
N ALA A 300 -5.77 8.40 15.87
CA ALA A 300 -4.69 9.01 16.63
C ALA A 300 -4.58 8.44 18.06
N THR A 301 -5.70 8.05 18.66
CA THR A 301 -5.72 7.34 19.95
C THR A 301 -5.02 5.98 19.87
N TYR A 302 -5.31 5.19 18.83
CA TYR A 302 -4.59 3.92 18.59
C TYR A 302 -3.09 4.17 18.39
N ALA A 303 -2.74 5.16 17.56
CA ALA A 303 -1.36 5.51 17.32
C ALA A 303 -0.63 5.94 18.62
N LEU A 304 -1.30 6.73 19.48
CA LEU A 304 -0.76 7.14 20.77
C LEU A 304 -0.51 5.97 21.70
N LYS A 305 -1.46 5.02 21.80
CA LYS A 305 -1.30 3.78 22.58
C LYS A 305 -0.13 2.92 22.08
N ALA A 306 0.12 2.93 20.76
CA ALA A 306 1.27 2.27 20.16
C ALA A 306 2.57 3.09 20.23
N GLY A 307 2.59 4.20 20.98
CA GLY A 307 3.78 5.00 21.24
C GLY A 307 4.04 6.18 20.29
N CYS A 308 3.12 6.53 19.38
CA CYS A 308 3.25 7.73 18.57
C CYS A 308 2.90 8.98 19.38
N GLY A 309 3.88 9.85 19.61
CA GLY A 309 3.69 11.13 20.30
C GLY A 309 3.41 12.32 19.39
N THR A 310 3.50 12.13 18.05
CA THR A 310 3.36 13.21 17.06
C THR A 310 1.92 13.26 16.55
N HIS A 311 1.23 14.35 16.83
CA HIS A 311 -0.16 14.58 16.43
C HIS A 311 -0.38 16.06 16.06
N PRO A 312 -1.06 16.36 14.93
CA PRO A 312 -1.47 15.42 13.87
C PRO A 312 -0.29 14.66 13.26
N ARG A 313 -0.53 13.44 12.81
CA ARG A 313 0.52 12.59 12.25
C ARG A 313 0.99 13.12 10.90
N ASP A 314 2.28 13.42 10.82
CA ASP A 314 3.01 13.62 9.58
C ASP A 314 4.40 13.02 9.75
N CYS A 315 4.60 11.87 9.11
CA CYS A 315 5.84 11.10 9.27
C CYS A 315 7.05 11.76 8.60
N LYS A 316 6.84 12.67 7.61
CA LYS A 316 7.93 13.38 6.96
C LYS A 316 8.64 14.34 7.92
N ILE A 317 7.86 15.14 8.67
CA ILE A 317 8.40 16.14 9.58
C ILE A 317 8.61 15.60 11.01
N CYS A 318 8.28 14.33 11.25
CA CYS A 318 8.41 13.71 12.56
C CYS A 318 9.88 13.58 12.97
N LYS A 319 10.31 14.32 14.00
CA LYS A 319 11.69 14.33 14.51
C LYS A 319 12.17 12.97 15.04
N VAL A 320 11.24 12.07 15.39
CA VAL A 320 11.55 10.73 15.91
C VAL A 320 11.26 9.62 14.91
N ASN A 321 11.06 9.92 13.62
CA ASN A 321 10.70 8.94 12.60
C ASN A 321 11.64 7.72 12.58
N GLN A 322 12.96 7.93 12.71
CA GLN A 322 13.94 6.84 12.75
C GLN A 322 13.81 5.94 13.99
N LYS A 323 13.32 6.49 15.11
CA LYS A 323 13.09 5.80 16.39
C LYS A 323 11.60 5.56 16.67
N CYS A 324 10.77 5.54 15.63
CA CYS A 324 9.32 5.45 15.76
C CYS A 324 8.90 4.18 16.51
N LEU A 325 8.18 4.35 17.61
CA LEU A 325 7.71 3.24 18.46
C LEU A 325 6.60 2.42 17.80
N ILE A 326 5.78 3.02 16.92
CA ILE A 326 4.79 2.26 16.13
C ILE A 326 5.48 1.14 15.34
N LYS A 327 6.67 1.37 14.81
CA LYS A 327 7.44 0.36 14.10
C LYS A 327 7.87 -0.82 14.99
N ARG A 328 7.90 -0.64 16.29
CA ARG A 328 8.27 -1.68 17.27
C ARG A 328 7.05 -2.31 17.93
N HIS A 329 5.86 -1.87 17.54
CA HIS A 329 4.61 -2.46 18.04
C HIS A 329 4.52 -3.92 17.58
N MET A 330 4.42 -4.83 18.53
CA MET A 330 4.22 -6.26 18.25
C MET A 330 2.79 -6.62 18.64
N PRO A 331 1.94 -7.06 17.70
CA PRO A 331 0.60 -7.55 18.02
C PRO A 331 0.62 -8.60 19.13
N GLY A 332 -0.37 -8.56 20.03
CA GLY A 332 -0.49 -9.49 21.15
C GLY A 332 0.47 -9.25 22.33
N ARG A 333 1.37 -8.28 22.25
CA ARG A 333 2.13 -7.80 23.41
C ARG A 333 1.42 -6.56 23.98
N SER A 334 0.69 -6.74 25.10
CA SER A 334 0.21 -5.64 25.93
C SER A 334 1.42 -4.84 26.44
N THR A 335 1.51 -3.57 26.08
CA THR A 335 2.38 -2.59 26.73
C THR A 335 1.76 -2.11 28.03
#